data_1f72d9578c3e4bf5c07e3f71392e57b7
#
_entry.id   1f72d9578c3e4bf5c07e3f71392e57b7
#
_cell.length_a   1.000
_cell.length_b   1.000
_cell.length_c   1.000
_cell.angle_alpha   90.00
_cell.angle_beta   90.00
_cell.angle_gamma   90.00
#
_symmetry.space_group_name_H-M   'P 1'
#
loop_
_entity.id
_entity.type
_entity.pdbx_description
1 polymer ?
#
loop_
_entity_poly.entity_id
_entity_poly.type
_entity_poly.pdbx_seq_one_letter_code
_entity_poly.pdbx_strand_id
1 'polypeptide(L)'
;MIYLDNAATTLHKPKEVQEAVIAAFGQMGNSGRGASEPALKALGTVYDAREALARLFHAENASEIVFTANSTEALNIVIKGILDPGDHVITTVLEHNSVLRPLYECRRKGAEMTIHTVSYTHLTLPTTSRV
;
A
#
# COMPACT_ATOMS: atom_id res chain seq x y z
N MET A 1 -12.12 25.27 -11.09
CA MET A 1 -12.12 23.91 -11.67
C MET A 1 -12.51 22.94 -10.57
N ILE A 2 -13.46 22.06 -10.81
CA ILE A 2 -13.81 20.98 -9.89
C ILE A 2 -12.97 19.76 -10.27
N TYR A 3 -12.14 19.24 -9.34
CA TYR A 3 -11.30 18.07 -9.56
C TYR A 3 -11.82 16.89 -8.73
N LEU A 4 -12.26 15.82 -9.38
CA LEU A 4 -12.92 14.66 -8.77
C LEU A 4 -12.09 13.38 -8.85
N ASP A 5 -10.82 13.46 -9.28
CA ASP A 5 -9.93 12.31 -9.48
C ASP A 5 -8.78 12.23 -8.47
N ASN A 6 -9.02 12.69 -7.23
CA ASN A 6 -8.02 12.62 -6.15
C ASN A 6 -7.63 11.18 -5.77
N ALA A 7 -8.47 10.19 -6.09
CA ALA A 7 -8.16 8.79 -5.87
C ALA A 7 -7.01 8.29 -6.76
N ALA A 8 -6.91 8.79 -7.99
CA ALA A 8 -5.79 8.51 -8.87
C ALA A 8 -4.54 9.30 -8.46
N THR A 9 -4.69 10.60 -8.22
CA THR A 9 -3.62 11.46 -7.69
C THR A 9 -4.19 12.73 -7.09
N THR A 10 -3.63 13.19 -5.98
CA THR A 10 -4.00 14.46 -5.36
C THR A 10 -3.51 15.63 -6.19
N LEU A 11 -4.41 16.47 -6.73
CA LEU A 11 -4.02 17.66 -7.52
C LEU A 11 -3.39 18.72 -6.63
N HIS A 12 -4.06 19.08 -5.54
CA HIS A 12 -3.59 20.11 -4.60
C HIS A 12 -2.87 19.45 -3.42
N LYS A 13 -1.54 19.43 -3.47
CA LYS A 13 -0.73 18.95 -2.35
C LYS A 13 -0.67 20.01 -1.25
N PRO A 14 -0.75 19.62 0.03
CA PRO A 14 -0.53 20.55 1.14
C PRO A 14 0.80 21.30 1.00
N LYS A 15 0.83 22.53 1.49
CA LYS A 15 2.03 23.39 1.40
C LYS A 15 3.22 22.78 2.12
N GLU A 16 2.98 22.14 3.24
CA GLU A 16 3.97 21.45 4.07
C GLU A 16 4.67 20.33 3.30
N VAL A 17 3.94 19.59 2.45
CA VAL A 17 4.50 18.54 1.60
C VAL A 17 5.44 19.13 0.56
N GLN A 18 5.06 20.24 -0.07
CA GLN A 18 5.88 20.91 -1.07
C GLN A 18 7.17 21.46 -0.44
N GLU A 19 7.07 22.12 0.71
CA GLU A 19 8.20 22.67 1.46
C GLU A 19 9.16 21.56 1.91
N ALA A 20 8.65 20.45 2.41
CA ALA A 20 9.45 19.30 2.83
C ALA A 20 10.24 18.68 1.65
N VAL A 21 9.62 18.54 0.49
CA VAL A 21 10.29 18.02 -0.72
C VAL A 21 11.40 18.96 -1.17
N ILE A 22 11.15 20.27 -1.21
CA ILE A 22 12.17 21.28 -1.59
C ILE A 22 13.35 21.25 -0.60
N ALA A 23 13.06 21.20 0.70
CA ALA A 23 14.10 21.11 1.73
C ALA A 23 14.94 19.83 1.61
N ALA A 24 14.30 18.70 1.27
CA ALA A 24 14.99 17.42 1.10
C ALA A 24 16.05 17.48 -0.02
N PHE A 25 15.74 18.10 -1.16
CA PHE A 25 16.68 18.24 -2.28
C PHE A 25 17.98 18.98 -1.90
N GLY A 26 17.91 19.94 -1.00
CA GLY A 26 19.08 20.74 -0.59
C GLY A 26 19.85 20.21 0.61
N GLN A 27 19.29 19.26 1.38
CA GLN A 27 19.81 18.92 2.71
C GLN A 27 20.02 17.43 2.96
N MET A 28 19.49 16.55 2.11
CA MET A 28 19.49 15.11 2.35
C MET A 28 20.45 14.38 1.42
N GLY A 29 21.16 13.39 1.99
CA GLY A 29 22.00 12.45 1.27
C GLY A 29 21.31 11.12 1.05
N ASN A 30 22.11 10.06 0.88
CA ASN A 30 21.61 8.69 0.73
C ASN A 30 21.22 8.11 2.10
N SER A 31 19.94 7.80 2.30
CA SER A 31 19.44 7.22 3.54
C SER A 31 19.90 5.77 3.81
N GLY A 32 20.41 5.07 2.79
CA GLY A 32 20.82 3.66 2.90
C GLY A 32 22.33 3.48 3.15
N ARG A 33 23.14 4.53 3.04
CA ARG A 33 24.59 4.43 3.17
C ARG A 33 25.23 5.71 3.74
N GLY A 34 26.20 5.50 4.63
CA GLY A 34 27.06 6.55 5.14
C GLY A 34 26.65 7.07 6.52
N ALA A 35 27.64 7.69 7.19
CA ALA A 35 27.47 8.31 8.50
C ALA A 35 27.61 9.84 8.42
N SER A 36 27.53 10.41 7.22
CA SER A 36 27.56 11.87 7.05
C SER A 36 26.26 12.49 7.57
N GLU A 37 26.31 13.73 8.02
CA GLU A 37 25.13 14.45 8.52
C GLU A 37 23.95 14.43 7.53
N PRO A 38 24.14 14.68 6.21
CA PRO A 38 23.03 14.57 5.25
C PRO A 38 22.45 13.15 5.12
N ALA A 39 23.27 12.11 5.26
CA ALA A 39 22.82 10.72 5.21
C ALA A 39 22.00 10.36 6.46
N LEU A 40 22.46 10.77 7.65
CA LEU A 40 21.74 10.58 8.90
C LEU A 40 20.41 11.34 8.92
N LYS A 41 20.37 12.55 8.38
CA LYS A 41 19.15 13.34 8.24
C LYS A 41 18.13 12.63 7.33
N ALA A 42 18.58 12.10 6.20
CA ALA A 42 17.73 11.34 5.29
C ALA A 42 17.18 10.06 5.96
N LEU A 43 18.04 9.32 6.68
CA LEU A 43 17.63 8.13 7.44
C LEU A 43 16.59 8.47 8.51
N GLY A 44 16.84 9.55 9.29
CA GLY A 44 15.89 10.02 10.31
C GLY A 44 14.52 10.34 9.70
N THR A 45 14.49 11.07 8.59
CA THR A 45 13.22 11.41 7.90
C THR A 45 12.44 10.16 7.47
N VAL A 46 13.11 9.13 6.95
CA VAL A 46 12.46 7.86 6.59
C VAL A 46 11.92 7.15 7.83
N TYR A 47 12.69 7.16 8.92
CA TYR A 47 12.29 6.55 10.19
C TYR A 47 11.06 7.26 10.80
N ASP A 48 11.10 8.59 10.88
CA ASP A 48 9.98 9.41 11.38
C ASP A 48 8.67 9.17 10.59
N ALA A 49 8.80 9.03 9.26
CA ALA A 49 7.66 8.69 8.41
C ALA A 49 7.10 7.28 8.72
N ARG A 50 7.98 6.30 8.97
CA ARG A 50 7.53 4.94 9.41
C ARG A 50 6.84 5.00 10.76
N GLU A 51 7.37 5.73 11.73
CA GLU A 51 6.73 5.91 13.04
C GLU A 51 5.36 6.58 12.92
N ALA A 52 5.24 7.62 12.09
CA ALA A 52 3.96 8.29 11.87
C ALA A 52 2.91 7.32 11.27
N LEU A 53 3.32 6.50 10.30
CA LEU A 53 2.45 5.49 9.69
C LEU A 53 2.13 4.34 10.65
N ALA A 54 3.10 3.89 11.45
CA ALA A 54 2.86 2.88 12.48
C ALA A 54 1.79 3.35 13.48
N ARG A 55 1.89 4.59 13.95
CA ARG A 55 0.84 5.18 14.80
C ARG A 55 -0.52 5.25 14.09
N LEU A 56 -0.54 5.65 12.82
CA LEU A 56 -1.79 5.77 12.04
C LEU A 56 -2.50 4.42 11.84
N PHE A 57 -1.73 3.37 11.60
CA PHE A 57 -2.24 2.02 11.32
C PHE A 57 -2.25 1.10 12.54
N HIS A 58 -1.90 1.62 13.72
CA HIS A 58 -1.80 0.83 14.96
C HIS A 58 -0.84 -0.36 14.87
N ALA A 59 0.24 -0.23 14.09
CA ALA A 59 1.32 -1.20 14.08
C ALA A 59 2.15 -1.10 15.37
N GLU A 60 2.72 -2.20 15.83
CA GLU A 60 3.45 -2.25 17.09
C GLU A 60 4.74 -1.41 17.04
N ASN A 61 5.40 -1.38 15.88
CA ASN A 61 6.63 -0.62 15.71
C ASN A 61 6.86 -0.17 14.26
N ALA A 62 7.79 0.76 14.07
CA ALA A 62 8.12 1.33 12.76
C ALA A 62 8.74 0.31 11.78
N SER A 63 9.27 -0.82 12.25
CA SER A 63 9.87 -1.85 11.39
C SER A 63 8.81 -2.64 10.60
N GLU A 64 7.55 -2.60 11.02
CA GLU A 64 6.44 -3.23 10.30
C GLU A 64 5.98 -2.40 9.09
N ILE A 65 6.44 -1.15 9.00
CA ILE A 65 6.14 -0.28 7.86
C ILE A 65 7.25 -0.41 6.82
N VAL A 66 6.91 -0.91 5.64
CA VAL A 66 7.82 -1.08 4.51
C VAL A 66 7.38 -0.16 3.37
N PHE A 67 8.29 0.65 2.87
CA PHE A 67 8.06 1.47 1.68
C PHE A 67 8.39 0.69 0.41
N THR A 68 7.55 0.85 -0.59
CA THR A 68 7.74 0.32 -1.95
C THR A 68 7.69 1.45 -2.96
N ALA A 69 8.12 1.19 -4.20
CA ALA A 69 8.10 2.21 -5.24
C ALA A 69 6.68 2.66 -5.62
N ASN A 70 5.69 1.79 -5.46
CA ASN A 70 4.28 2.07 -5.75
C ASN A 70 3.36 1.01 -5.13
N SER A 71 2.05 1.27 -5.13
CA SER A 71 1.04 0.36 -4.61
C SER A 71 0.96 -0.99 -5.37
N THR A 72 1.31 -1.02 -6.66
CA THR A 72 1.36 -2.27 -7.43
C THR A 72 2.42 -3.22 -6.88
N GLU A 73 3.60 -2.70 -6.56
CA GLU A 73 4.67 -3.48 -5.94
C GLU A 73 4.25 -3.96 -4.54
N ALA A 74 3.70 -3.09 -3.70
CA ALA A 74 3.20 -3.44 -2.38
C ALA A 74 2.18 -4.59 -2.44
N LEU A 75 1.18 -4.48 -3.31
CA LEU A 75 0.16 -5.51 -3.50
C LEU A 75 0.75 -6.83 -4.00
N ASN A 76 1.72 -6.78 -4.92
CA ASN A 76 2.39 -7.99 -5.39
C ASN A 76 3.19 -8.68 -4.29
N ILE A 77 3.90 -7.92 -3.46
CA ILE A 77 4.66 -8.47 -2.32
C ILE A 77 3.70 -9.16 -1.35
N VAL A 78 2.62 -8.49 -0.96
CA VAL A 78 1.64 -9.03 0.00
C VAL A 78 0.95 -10.27 -0.57
N ILE A 79 0.36 -10.18 -1.76
CA ILE A 79 -0.43 -11.27 -2.35
C ILE A 79 0.45 -12.52 -2.57
N LYS A 80 1.64 -12.34 -3.13
CA LYS A 80 2.55 -13.46 -3.41
C LYS A 80 3.27 -14.00 -2.19
N GLY A 81 3.37 -13.19 -1.12
CA GLY A 81 4.00 -13.58 0.14
C GLY A 81 3.07 -14.27 1.13
N ILE A 82 1.76 -14.13 0.96
CA ILE A 82 0.75 -14.71 1.86
C ILE A 82 0.14 -15.99 1.27
N LEU A 83 -0.08 -16.03 -0.06
CA LEU A 83 -0.80 -17.12 -0.70
C LEU A 83 0.14 -18.27 -1.06
N ASP A 84 -0.09 -19.41 -0.44
CA ASP A 84 0.54 -20.69 -0.73
C ASP A 84 -0.35 -21.60 -1.63
N PRO A 85 0.22 -22.62 -2.29
CA PRO A 85 -0.57 -23.63 -2.99
C PRO A 85 -1.56 -24.32 -2.03
N GLY A 86 -2.83 -24.36 -2.42
CA GLY A 86 -3.92 -24.89 -1.58
C GLY A 86 -4.70 -23.84 -0.81
N ASP A 87 -4.19 -22.60 -0.69
CA ASP A 87 -4.95 -21.50 -0.11
C ASP A 87 -6.10 -21.07 -1.02
N HIS A 88 -7.16 -20.54 -0.42
CA HIS A 88 -8.32 -20.02 -1.13
C HIS A 88 -8.45 -18.51 -0.93
N VAL A 89 -8.48 -17.76 -2.04
CA VAL A 89 -8.67 -16.31 -2.06
C VAL A 89 -9.98 -15.94 -2.73
N ILE A 90 -10.67 -14.97 -2.14
CA ILE A 90 -11.89 -14.38 -2.69
C ILE A 90 -11.56 -12.97 -3.17
N THR A 91 -11.97 -12.65 -4.38
CA THR A 91 -11.77 -11.33 -4.99
C THR A 91 -13.02 -10.90 -5.77
N THR A 92 -13.03 -9.70 -6.33
CA THR A 92 -14.15 -9.18 -7.12
C THR A 92 -13.75 -8.93 -8.57
N VAL A 93 -14.75 -8.81 -9.46
CA VAL A 93 -14.52 -8.41 -10.86
C VAL A 93 -14.08 -6.95 -11.01
N LEU A 94 -14.21 -6.14 -9.95
CA LEU A 94 -13.92 -4.71 -9.97
C LEU A 94 -12.47 -4.40 -9.59
N GLU A 95 -11.68 -5.43 -9.26
CA GLU A 95 -10.31 -5.24 -8.83
C GLU A 95 -9.41 -4.69 -9.95
N HIS A 96 -8.48 -3.85 -9.54
CA HIS A 96 -7.45 -3.36 -10.44
C HIS A 96 -6.47 -4.47 -10.85
N ASN A 97 -5.84 -4.33 -12.00
CA ASN A 97 -4.83 -5.27 -12.50
C ASN A 97 -3.67 -5.54 -11.54
N SER A 98 -3.33 -4.59 -10.67
CA SER A 98 -2.31 -4.77 -9.63
C SER A 98 -2.67 -5.84 -8.58
N VAL A 99 -3.96 -6.16 -8.44
CA VAL A 99 -4.49 -7.23 -7.61
C VAL A 99 -4.73 -8.50 -8.43
N LEU A 100 -5.42 -8.38 -9.57
CA LEU A 100 -5.80 -9.56 -10.35
C LEU A 100 -4.59 -10.32 -10.93
N ARG A 101 -3.58 -9.62 -11.44
CA ARG A 101 -2.40 -10.27 -12.04
C ARG A 101 -1.64 -11.17 -11.06
N PRO A 102 -1.24 -10.71 -9.86
CA PRO A 102 -0.60 -11.59 -8.89
C PRO A 102 -1.53 -12.71 -8.40
N LEU A 103 -2.84 -12.48 -8.27
CA LEU A 103 -3.79 -13.55 -7.92
C LEU A 103 -3.86 -14.65 -9.00
N TYR A 104 -3.90 -14.29 -10.27
CA TYR A 104 -3.82 -15.28 -11.37
C TYR A 104 -2.49 -16.04 -11.38
N GLU A 105 -1.40 -15.40 -10.98
CA GLU A 105 -0.10 -16.06 -10.83
C GLU A 105 -0.13 -17.07 -9.69
N CYS A 106 -0.66 -16.71 -8.51
CA CYS A 106 -0.83 -17.63 -7.38
C CYS A 106 -1.76 -18.79 -7.72
N ARG A 107 -2.86 -18.54 -8.45
CA ARG A 107 -3.74 -19.59 -8.96
C ARG A 107 -3.01 -20.59 -9.85
N ARG A 108 -2.12 -20.14 -10.74
CA ARG A 108 -1.30 -21.04 -11.58
C ARG A 108 -0.31 -21.89 -10.76
N LYS A 109 0.04 -21.42 -9.55
CA LYS A 109 0.90 -22.13 -8.62
C LYS A 109 0.15 -23.06 -7.65
N GLY A 110 -1.19 -23.11 -7.75
CA GLY A 110 -2.01 -24.04 -6.99
C GLY A 110 -2.91 -23.40 -5.92
N ALA A 111 -2.98 -22.08 -5.82
CA ALA A 111 -3.98 -21.43 -5.00
C ALA A 111 -5.38 -21.50 -5.66
N GLU A 112 -6.44 -21.61 -4.88
CA GLU A 112 -7.83 -21.52 -5.35
C GLU A 112 -8.29 -20.06 -5.35
N MET A 113 -9.11 -19.69 -6.36
CA MET A 113 -9.59 -18.31 -6.48
C MET A 113 -11.06 -18.28 -6.83
N THR A 114 -11.86 -17.59 -6.02
CA THR A 114 -13.26 -17.27 -6.31
C THR A 114 -13.37 -15.79 -6.69
N ILE A 115 -13.98 -15.52 -7.85
CA ILE A 115 -14.23 -14.14 -8.30
C ILE A 115 -15.73 -13.87 -8.15
N HIS A 116 -16.06 -12.92 -7.27
CA HIS A 116 -17.43 -12.47 -7.10
C HIS A 116 -17.80 -11.38 -8.11
N THR A 117 -18.95 -11.57 -8.77
CA THR A 117 -19.59 -10.48 -9.52
C THR A 117 -20.27 -9.55 -8.53
N VAL A 118 -19.82 -8.30 -8.45
CA VAL A 118 -20.41 -7.31 -7.55
C VAL A 118 -21.55 -6.61 -8.28
N SER A 119 -22.78 -6.88 -7.84
CA SER A 119 -23.93 -6.02 -8.17
C SER A 119 -24.02 -4.94 -7.08
N TYR A 120 -23.99 -3.67 -7.44
CA TYR A 120 -24.07 -2.54 -6.49
C TYR A 120 -25.35 -2.54 -5.62
N THR A 121 -26.34 -3.35 -5.97
CA THR A 121 -27.60 -3.45 -5.25
C THR A 121 -27.57 -4.46 -4.09
N HIS A 122 -26.48 -5.21 -3.88
CA HIS A 122 -26.43 -6.32 -2.91
C HIS A 122 -25.11 -6.43 -2.14
N LEU A 123 -24.42 -5.32 -1.89
CA LEU A 123 -23.24 -5.26 -1.00
C LEU A 123 -23.60 -5.24 0.49
N THR A 124 -24.77 -5.69 0.87
CA THR A 124 -25.05 -6.02 2.25
C THR A 124 -24.68 -7.48 2.49
N LEU A 125 -23.60 -7.71 3.23
CA LEU A 125 -23.40 -9.00 3.85
C LEU A 125 -24.70 -9.38 4.57
N PRO A 126 -25.24 -10.60 4.36
CA PRO A 126 -26.40 -11.04 5.11
C PRO A 126 -26.03 -11.07 6.59
N THR A 127 -26.46 -10.06 7.34
CA THR A 127 -26.26 -9.94 8.80
C THR A 127 -27.24 -10.80 9.60
N THR A 128 -27.89 -11.74 8.97
CA THR A 128 -28.75 -12.70 9.64
C THR A 128 -28.05 -14.04 9.78
N SER A 129 -27.16 -14.16 10.78
CA SER A 129 -27.00 -15.46 11.43
C SER A 129 -28.31 -15.76 12.17
N ARG A 130 -29.14 -16.63 11.63
CA ARG A 130 -30.19 -17.28 12.46
C ARG A 130 -29.48 -18.26 13.37
N VAL A 131 -29.65 -18.02 14.66
CA VAL A 131 -29.42 -19.00 15.73
C VAL A 131 -30.35 -20.19 15.51
#